data_04fc2d0bf24c69d43c6f074d0c77d1ff
#
_entry.id   04fc2d0bf24c69d43c6f074d0c77d1ff
#
_cell.length_a   1.000
_cell.length_b   1.000
_cell.length_c   1.000
_cell.angle_alpha   90.00
_cell.angle_beta   90.00
_cell.angle_gamma   90.00
#
_symmetry.space_group_name_H-M   'P 1'
#
loop_
_entity.id
_entity.type
_entity.pdbx_description
1 polymer ?
#
loop_
_entity_poly.entity_id
_entity_poly.type
_entity_poly.pdbx_seq_one_letter_code
_entity_poly.pdbx_strand_id
1 'polypeptide(L)'
;MRHGTYSITARDPATGALGVAIHSHWFSVGPLCAWARPGTGAVATQSVVEPAYGARGLDAMAGGESAPAALARLLGADESARLRQVAMVDASGRVAAHTGADCIPGAGHVTGEGFSCQANMMLRETVPAAMSAAFEAADGELPERLLAALEAAEGEGGDIRGRQSAAMLVVPASGEAWATSVDVGVDDHSEPLDELRRLLGLERAYALALAADDLVGAGDFDAAVPLYERAAALAPESDELVFWAGIGLAGSDLEGGVAKIRQAAGINPNWLILLDRLSPEFAPAGAEVRRALGR
;
A
#
# COMPACT_ATOMS: atom_id res chain seq x y z
N MET A 1 -25.38 -1.63 3.66
CA MET A 1 -24.82 -0.67 2.67
C MET A 1 -24.36 -1.50 1.48
N ARG A 2 -24.60 -1.03 0.26
CA ARG A 2 -24.31 -1.79 -0.97
C ARG A 2 -23.18 -1.10 -1.71
N HIS A 3 -22.05 -1.79 -1.87
CA HIS A 3 -20.85 -1.22 -2.50
C HIS A 3 -20.53 -2.01 -3.77
N GLY A 4 -20.48 -1.36 -4.93
CA GLY A 4 -19.76 -1.86 -6.10
C GLY A 4 -18.26 -1.71 -5.81
N THR A 5 -17.52 -2.76 -6.05
CA THR A 5 -16.14 -2.81 -5.62
C THR A 5 -15.41 -3.87 -6.41
N TYR A 6 -14.17 -3.61 -6.76
CA TYR A 6 -13.24 -4.64 -7.21
C TYR A 6 -11.99 -4.63 -6.36
N SER A 7 -11.46 -5.81 -6.09
CA SER A 7 -10.28 -5.98 -5.23
C SER A 7 -9.49 -7.23 -5.59
N ILE A 8 -8.26 -7.26 -5.11
CA ILE A 8 -7.38 -8.42 -5.17
C ILE A 8 -6.78 -8.67 -3.78
N THR A 9 -6.76 -9.94 -3.36
CA THR A 9 -5.96 -10.40 -2.23
C THR A 9 -4.85 -11.29 -2.76
N ALA A 10 -3.61 -11.10 -2.32
CA ALA A 10 -2.50 -11.90 -2.84
C ALA A 10 -1.40 -12.13 -1.79
N ARG A 11 -0.64 -13.21 -2.01
CA ARG A 11 0.64 -13.51 -1.38
C ARG A 11 1.72 -13.52 -2.45
N ASP A 12 2.82 -12.84 -2.19
CA ASP A 12 4.00 -12.95 -3.03
C ASP A 12 4.77 -14.25 -2.71
N PRO A 13 4.96 -15.14 -3.68
CA PRO A 13 5.66 -16.41 -3.44
C PRO A 13 7.15 -16.21 -3.12
N ALA A 14 7.79 -15.16 -3.62
CA ALA A 14 9.22 -14.90 -3.44
C ALA A 14 9.54 -14.36 -2.05
N THR A 15 8.78 -13.37 -1.58
CA THR A 15 9.02 -12.67 -0.32
C THR A 15 8.15 -13.15 0.83
N GLY A 16 7.02 -13.80 0.53
CA GLY A 16 5.99 -14.16 1.50
C GLY A 16 5.11 -12.98 1.95
N ALA A 17 5.30 -11.79 1.39
CA ALA A 17 4.46 -10.63 1.66
C ALA A 17 3.01 -10.91 1.30
N LEU A 18 2.08 -10.31 2.06
CA LEU A 18 0.63 -10.48 1.90
C LEU A 18 0.00 -9.12 1.63
N GLY A 19 -0.94 -9.04 0.70
CA GLY A 19 -1.53 -7.75 0.35
C GLY A 19 -2.97 -7.80 -0.10
N VAL A 20 -3.62 -6.65 0.02
CA VAL A 20 -4.94 -6.34 -0.54
C VAL A 20 -4.85 -5.02 -1.27
N ALA A 21 -5.39 -4.95 -2.49
CA ALA A 21 -5.68 -3.70 -3.15
C ALA A 21 -7.14 -3.66 -3.57
N ILE A 22 -7.76 -2.48 -3.50
CA ILE A 22 -9.21 -2.32 -3.64
C ILE A 22 -9.56 -0.96 -4.21
N HIS A 23 -10.63 -0.91 -5.02
CA HIS A 23 -11.25 0.31 -5.51
C HIS A 23 -12.78 0.21 -5.41
N SER A 24 -13.44 1.35 -5.18
CA SER A 24 -14.89 1.41 -5.10
C SER A 24 -15.41 2.82 -5.42
N HIS A 25 -16.64 2.89 -5.93
CA HIS A 25 -17.43 4.12 -5.86
C HIS A 25 -18.12 4.23 -4.50
N TRP A 26 -17.28 4.32 -3.47
CA TRP A 26 -17.68 4.49 -2.08
C TRP A 26 -16.61 5.30 -1.35
N PHE A 27 -17.01 6.19 -0.44
CA PHE A 27 -16.07 6.98 0.35
C PHE A 27 -15.23 6.08 1.26
N SER A 28 -13.88 6.23 1.21
CA SER A 28 -12.93 5.58 2.12
C SER A 28 -13.11 4.06 2.22
N VAL A 29 -12.98 3.36 1.09
CA VAL A 29 -13.23 1.90 1.02
C VAL A 29 -12.22 1.06 1.82
N GLY A 30 -10.97 1.54 1.95
CA GLY A 30 -9.85 0.79 2.53
C GLY A 30 -10.13 0.26 3.93
N PRO A 31 -10.43 1.10 4.93
CA PRO A 31 -10.59 0.68 6.33
C PRO A 31 -11.71 -0.33 6.58
N LEU A 32 -12.70 -0.38 5.69
CA LEU A 32 -13.82 -1.32 5.82
C LEU A 32 -13.56 -2.67 5.17
N CYS A 33 -12.81 -2.67 4.07
CA CYS A 33 -12.79 -3.79 3.15
C CYS A 33 -11.45 -4.50 3.06
N ALA A 34 -10.32 -3.80 3.31
CA ALA A 34 -8.97 -4.32 3.16
C ALA A 34 -8.34 -4.66 4.51
N TRP A 35 -7.91 -5.91 4.68
CA TRP A 35 -7.36 -6.43 5.93
C TRP A 35 -6.15 -7.29 5.66
N ALA A 36 -5.05 -7.07 6.38
CA ALA A 36 -3.88 -7.93 6.31
C ALA A 36 -3.16 -7.96 7.66
N ARG A 37 -2.44 -9.07 7.93
CA ARG A 37 -1.63 -9.23 9.13
C ARG A 37 -0.35 -9.98 8.79
N PRO A 38 0.84 -9.48 9.20
CA PRO A 38 2.12 -10.14 8.97
C PRO A 38 2.10 -11.61 9.35
N GLY A 39 2.66 -12.47 8.48
CA GLY A 39 2.77 -13.91 8.70
C GLY A 39 1.45 -14.67 8.88
N THR A 40 0.31 -14.03 8.62
CA THR A 40 -1.02 -14.61 8.87
C THR A 40 -1.82 -14.73 7.58
N GLY A 41 -2.15 -13.62 6.95
CA GLY A 41 -3.00 -13.63 5.76
C GLY A 41 -3.45 -12.23 5.34
N ALA A 42 -4.20 -12.19 4.23
CA ALA A 42 -4.90 -11.02 3.73
C ALA A 42 -6.35 -11.36 3.41
N VAL A 43 -7.26 -10.41 3.64
CA VAL A 43 -8.70 -10.58 3.48
C VAL A 43 -9.30 -9.35 2.83
N ALA A 44 -10.11 -9.54 1.78
CA ALA A 44 -11.01 -8.53 1.26
C ALA A 44 -12.46 -8.93 1.57
N THR A 45 -13.26 -7.99 2.09
CA THR A 45 -14.70 -8.17 2.31
C THR A 45 -15.47 -7.03 1.69
N GLN A 46 -16.45 -7.31 0.84
CA GLN A 46 -17.12 -6.32 0.01
C GLN A 46 -18.55 -6.73 -0.37
N SER A 47 -19.22 -6.00 -1.28
CA SER A 47 -20.65 -6.08 -1.65
C SER A 47 -21.53 -5.54 -0.51
N VAL A 48 -22.37 -6.34 0.14
CA VAL A 48 -22.94 -5.94 1.44
C VAL A 48 -21.89 -6.22 2.50
N VAL A 49 -21.05 -5.22 2.76
CA VAL A 49 -19.84 -5.35 3.57
C VAL A 49 -20.13 -5.82 5.00
N GLU A 50 -19.31 -6.75 5.48
CA GLU A 50 -19.25 -7.17 6.88
C GLU A 50 -17.77 -7.19 7.32
N PRO A 51 -17.29 -6.15 8.03
CA PRO A 51 -15.89 -6.05 8.44
C PRO A 51 -15.40 -7.19 9.33
N ALA A 52 -16.33 -7.87 10.00
CA ALA A 52 -16.01 -9.02 10.86
C ALA A 52 -15.33 -10.16 10.10
N TYR A 53 -15.54 -10.30 8.78
CA TYR A 53 -14.78 -11.27 7.98
C TYR A 53 -13.29 -10.97 7.95
N GLY A 54 -12.89 -9.68 7.91
CA GLY A 54 -11.49 -9.28 8.00
C GLY A 54 -10.87 -9.68 9.34
N ALA A 55 -11.38 -9.12 10.42
CA ALA A 55 -10.84 -9.34 11.76
C ALA A 55 -10.87 -10.84 12.18
N ARG A 56 -12.05 -11.48 12.08
CA ARG A 56 -12.23 -12.89 12.49
C ARG A 56 -11.53 -13.87 11.54
N GLY A 57 -11.42 -13.54 10.25
CA GLY A 57 -10.66 -14.34 9.28
C GLY A 57 -9.18 -14.36 9.62
N LEU A 58 -8.60 -13.19 9.90
CA LEU A 58 -7.22 -13.09 10.35
C LEU A 58 -6.98 -13.78 11.69
N ASP A 59 -7.90 -13.67 12.66
CA ASP A 59 -7.79 -14.37 13.94
C ASP A 59 -7.84 -15.90 13.78
N ALA A 60 -8.73 -16.40 12.90
CA ALA A 60 -8.81 -17.82 12.59
C ALA A 60 -7.52 -18.35 11.95
N MET A 61 -7.00 -17.61 10.95
CA MET A 61 -5.74 -17.97 10.28
C MET A 61 -4.54 -17.89 11.25
N ALA A 62 -4.49 -16.91 12.14
CA ALA A 62 -3.48 -16.83 13.20
C ALA A 62 -3.59 -17.99 14.19
N GLY A 63 -4.80 -18.53 14.42
CA GLY A 63 -5.06 -19.74 15.20
C GLY A 63 -4.72 -21.05 14.48
N GLY A 64 -4.22 -20.99 13.23
CA GLY A 64 -3.80 -22.16 12.45
C GLY A 64 -4.85 -22.72 11.48
N GLU A 65 -6.02 -22.09 11.37
CA GLU A 65 -6.97 -22.47 10.31
C GLU A 65 -6.40 -22.04 8.93
N SER A 66 -6.71 -22.82 7.88
CA SER A 66 -6.42 -22.37 6.51
C SER A 66 -7.43 -21.31 6.06
N ALA A 67 -7.06 -20.45 5.09
CA ALA A 67 -8.00 -19.50 4.50
C ALA A 67 -9.31 -20.17 4.02
N PRO A 68 -9.30 -21.34 3.34
CA PRO A 68 -10.53 -22.06 3.01
C PRO A 68 -11.37 -22.48 4.22
N ALA A 69 -10.75 -22.99 5.28
CA ALA A 69 -11.46 -23.43 6.47
C ALA A 69 -12.08 -22.23 7.23
N ALA A 70 -11.30 -21.16 7.40
CA ALA A 70 -11.74 -19.93 8.05
C ALA A 70 -12.94 -19.30 7.30
N LEU A 71 -12.85 -19.18 5.98
CA LEU A 71 -13.94 -18.63 5.17
C LEU A 71 -15.19 -19.50 5.24
N ALA A 72 -15.07 -20.80 5.08
CA ALA A 72 -16.21 -21.74 5.15
C ALA A 72 -16.94 -21.65 6.50
N ARG A 73 -16.18 -21.59 7.61
CA ARG A 73 -16.74 -21.47 8.96
C ARG A 73 -17.48 -20.15 9.16
N LEU A 74 -16.90 -19.04 8.69
CA LEU A 74 -17.52 -17.72 8.84
C LEU A 74 -18.79 -17.59 8.00
N LEU A 75 -18.78 -18.09 6.75
CA LEU A 75 -19.97 -18.13 5.89
C LEU A 75 -21.08 -19.00 6.48
N GLY A 76 -20.74 -20.14 7.09
CA GLY A 76 -21.71 -21.02 7.74
C GLY A 76 -22.40 -20.39 8.96
N ALA A 77 -21.82 -19.36 9.54
CA ALA A 77 -22.38 -18.62 10.69
C ALA A 77 -23.08 -17.30 10.28
N ASP A 78 -23.03 -16.90 8.99
CA ASP A 78 -23.64 -15.67 8.51
C ASP A 78 -24.92 -15.95 7.72
N GLU A 79 -26.07 -15.65 8.31
CA GLU A 79 -27.39 -15.77 7.65
C GLU A 79 -27.48 -14.92 6.36
N SER A 80 -26.65 -13.90 6.22
CA SER A 80 -26.56 -13.00 5.07
C SER A 80 -25.44 -13.36 4.09
N ALA A 81 -24.82 -14.53 4.19
CA ALA A 81 -23.70 -14.97 3.34
C ALA A 81 -23.98 -14.81 1.84
N ARG A 82 -25.25 -15.00 1.41
CA ARG A 82 -25.71 -14.82 0.03
C ARG A 82 -25.50 -13.39 -0.52
N LEU A 83 -25.29 -12.40 0.33
CA LEU A 83 -25.07 -10.99 -0.01
C LEU A 83 -23.59 -10.58 0.08
N ARG A 84 -22.72 -11.46 0.60
CA ARG A 84 -21.31 -11.16 0.84
C ARG A 84 -20.44 -11.49 -0.37
N GLN A 85 -19.36 -10.74 -0.51
CA GLN A 85 -18.25 -11.12 -1.38
C GLN A 85 -16.96 -11.01 -0.57
N VAL A 86 -16.27 -12.14 -0.39
CA VAL A 86 -15.11 -12.24 0.49
C VAL A 86 -14.02 -13.07 -0.17
N ALA A 87 -12.78 -12.64 -0.05
CA ALA A 87 -11.62 -13.42 -0.43
C ALA A 87 -10.58 -13.42 0.70
N MET A 88 -9.92 -14.55 0.87
CA MET A 88 -8.87 -14.75 1.86
C MET A 88 -7.69 -15.48 1.24
N VAL A 89 -6.48 -15.06 1.60
CA VAL A 89 -5.23 -15.78 1.33
C VAL A 89 -4.46 -15.93 2.64
N ASP A 90 -3.98 -17.13 2.96
CA ASP A 90 -3.16 -17.36 4.17
C ASP A 90 -1.66 -17.30 3.88
N ALA A 91 -0.85 -17.30 4.94
CA ALA A 91 0.61 -17.23 4.85
C ALA A 91 1.25 -18.41 4.07
N SER A 92 0.50 -19.51 3.84
CA SER A 92 0.93 -20.63 2.99
C SER A 92 0.53 -20.47 1.52
N GLY A 93 -0.19 -19.37 1.17
CA GLY A 93 -0.69 -19.14 -0.18
C GLY A 93 -1.98 -19.90 -0.51
N ARG A 94 -2.65 -20.52 0.46
CA ARG A 94 -3.96 -21.15 0.24
C ARG A 94 -5.01 -20.05 0.12
N VAL A 95 -5.85 -20.15 -0.91
CA VAL A 95 -6.83 -19.14 -1.29
C VAL A 95 -8.24 -19.67 -1.11
N ALA A 96 -9.14 -18.81 -0.70
CA ALA A 96 -10.58 -19.03 -0.78
C ALA A 96 -11.30 -17.74 -1.16
N ALA A 97 -12.33 -17.87 -1.99
CA ALA A 97 -13.20 -16.77 -2.38
C ALA A 97 -14.67 -17.18 -2.36
N HIS A 98 -15.53 -16.23 -2.07
CA HIS A 98 -16.97 -16.36 -2.07
C HIS A 98 -17.60 -15.15 -2.75
N THR A 99 -18.45 -15.40 -3.72
CA THR A 99 -19.38 -14.41 -4.28
C THR A 99 -20.80 -14.92 -4.04
N GLY A 100 -21.51 -14.27 -3.13
CA GLY A 100 -22.87 -14.65 -2.77
C GLY A 100 -23.84 -14.51 -3.93
N ALA A 101 -24.83 -15.40 -3.99
CA ALA A 101 -25.79 -15.47 -5.10
C ALA A 101 -26.65 -14.21 -5.28
N ASP A 102 -26.78 -13.40 -4.24
CA ASP A 102 -27.53 -12.14 -4.25
C ASP A 102 -26.61 -10.90 -4.30
N CYS A 103 -25.32 -11.06 -4.61
CA CYS A 103 -24.48 -9.94 -5.00
C CYS A 103 -25.08 -9.27 -6.25
N ILE A 104 -25.03 -7.93 -6.28
CA ILE A 104 -25.56 -7.19 -7.44
C ILE A 104 -24.79 -7.63 -8.70
N PRO A 105 -25.47 -7.93 -9.82
CA PRO A 105 -24.88 -8.44 -11.06
C PRO A 105 -23.68 -7.63 -11.58
N GLY A 106 -22.88 -8.24 -12.43
CA GLY A 106 -21.52 -7.83 -12.71
C GLY A 106 -20.61 -8.28 -11.56
N ALA A 107 -20.93 -9.42 -10.93
CA ALA A 107 -20.27 -9.97 -9.77
C ALA A 107 -19.65 -11.34 -10.08
N GLY A 108 -18.44 -11.55 -9.56
CA GLY A 108 -17.70 -12.80 -9.71
C GLY A 108 -16.33 -12.73 -9.07
N HIS A 109 -15.61 -13.84 -9.13
CA HIS A 109 -14.22 -13.92 -8.72
C HIS A 109 -13.44 -14.90 -9.58
N VAL A 110 -12.12 -14.71 -9.62
CA VAL A 110 -11.15 -15.64 -10.21
C VAL A 110 -10.05 -15.87 -9.18
N THR A 111 -9.73 -17.13 -8.93
CA THR A 111 -8.63 -17.52 -8.04
C THR A 111 -7.48 -18.07 -8.85
N GLY A 112 -6.26 -17.70 -8.47
CA GLY A 112 -5.01 -18.26 -8.98
C GLY A 112 -4.12 -18.76 -7.85
N GLU A 113 -2.87 -19.07 -8.16
CA GLU A 113 -1.91 -19.53 -7.16
C GLU A 113 -1.53 -18.38 -6.22
N GLY A 114 -1.97 -18.45 -4.97
CA GLY A 114 -1.70 -17.44 -3.94
C GLY A 114 -2.47 -16.13 -4.10
N PHE A 115 -3.50 -16.04 -4.94
CA PHE A 115 -4.29 -14.81 -5.08
C PHE A 115 -5.77 -15.05 -5.47
N SER A 116 -6.58 -14.03 -5.23
CA SER A 116 -7.96 -13.95 -5.71
C SER A 116 -8.29 -12.54 -6.16
N CYS A 117 -8.90 -12.42 -7.35
CA CYS A 117 -9.51 -11.20 -7.87
C CYS A 117 -11.03 -11.33 -7.80
N GLN A 118 -11.71 -10.37 -7.20
CA GLN A 118 -13.16 -10.37 -7.04
C GLN A 118 -13.75 -8.99 -7.34
N ALA A 119 -14.96 -8.98 -7.90
CA ALA A 119 -15.67 -7.76 -8.23
C ALA A 119 -17.18 -7.94 -8.13
N ASN A 120 -17.91 -6.86 -7.89
CA ASN A 120 -19.36 -6.80 -7.90
C ASN A 120 -19.83 -5.43 -8.40
N MET A 121 -21.00 -5.37 -9.04
CA MET A 121 -21.56 -4.17 -9.68
C MET A 121 -20.67 -3.60 -10.80
N MET A 122 -19.97 -4.46 -11.51
CA MET A 122 -19.10 -4.02 -12.60
C MET A 122 -19.91 -3.75 -13.88
N LEU A 123 -19.32 -2.90 -14.73
CA LEU A 123 -19.87 -2.65 -16.07
C LEU A 123 -19.83 -3.92 -16.93
N ARG A 124 -18.80 -4.77 -16.74
CA ARG A 124 -18.60 -6.04 -17.46
C ARG A 124 -18.26 -7.17 -16.51
N GLU A 125 -18.73 -8.37 -16.83
CA GLU A 125 -18.43 -9.59 -16.06
C GLU A 125 -16.97 -10.08 -16.24
N THR A 126 -16.26 -9.52 -17.22
CA THR A 126 -14.85 -9.84 -17.52
C THR A 126 -13.85 -9.24 -16.54
N VAL A 127 -14.26 -8.30 -15.68
CA VAL A 127 -13.39 -7.58 -14.76
C VAL A 127 -12.51 -8.52 -13.91
N PRO A 128 -13.02 -9.54 -13.20
CA PRO A 128 -12.13 -10.42 -12.40
C PRO A 128 -11.09 -11.17 -13.23
N ALA A 129 -11.45 -11.57 -14.46
CA ALA A 129 -10.53 -12.27 -15.36
C ALA A 129 -9.42 -11.34 -15.90
N ALA A 130 -9.77 -10.10 -16.24
CA ALA A 130 -8.79 -9.10 -16.65
C ALA A 130 -7.81 -8.76 -15.52
N MET A 131 -8.31 -8.61 -14.29
CA MET A 131 -7.48 -8.41 -13.08
C MET A 131 -6.49 -9.56 -12.89
N SER A 132 -6.97 -10.81 -12.98
CA SER A 132 -6.16 -12.01 -12.83
C SER A 132 -5.03 -12.05 -13.88
N ALA A 133 -5.37 -11.86 -15.14
CA ALA A 133 -4.39 -11.87 -16.24
C ALA A 133 -3.34 -10.76 -16.08
N ALA A 134 -3.74 -9.56 -15.66
CA ALA A 134 -2.81 -8.45 -15.42
C ALA A 134 -1.90 -8.72 -14.23
N PHE A 135 -2.42 -9.27 -13.12
CA PHE A 135 -1.61 -9.62 -11.95
C PHE A 135 -0.56 -10.68 -12.26
N GLU A 136 -0.92 -11.70 -13.06
CA GLU A 136 0.00 -12.77 -13.46
C GLU A 136 1.07 -12.29 -14.45
N ALA A 137 0.71 -11.36 -15.34
CA ALA A 137 1.60 -10.82 -16.36
C ALA A 137 2.51 -9.69 -15.86
N ALA A 138 2.16 -9.05 -14.74
CA ALA A 138 2.91 -7.91 -14.22
C ALA A 138 4.22 -8.36 -13.57
N ASP A 139 5.29 -7.67 -13.91
CA ASP A 139 6.58 -7.75 -13.25
C ASP A 139 6.65 -6.80 -12.04
N GLY A 140 7.66 -6.99 -11.19
CA GLY A 140 7.93 -6.12 -10.04
C GLY A 140 7.50 -6.73 -8.71
N GLU A 141 7.50 -5.90 -7.69
CA GLU A 141 7.11 -6.28 -6.33
C GLU A 141 5.59 -6.40 -6.20
N LEU A 142 5.12 -6.95 -5.08
CA LEU A 142 3.69 -7.17 -4.86
C LEU A 142 2.83 -5.91 -5.06
N PRO A 143 3.20 -4.71 -4.55
CA PRO A 143 2.40 -3.50 -4.73
C PRO A 143 2.13 -3.12 -6.20
N GLU A 144 3.14 -3.23 -7.09
CA GLU A 144 2.96 -2.93 -8.52
C GLU A 144 2.01 -3.91 -9.19
N ARG A 145 2.16 -5.18 -8.88
CA ARG A 145 1.31 -6.25 -9.42
C ARG A 145 -0.15 -6.10 -8.96
N LEU A 146 -0.36 -5.69 -7.70
CA LEU A 146 -1.67 -5.38 -7.15
C LEU A 146 -2.29 -4.16 -7.85
N LEU A 147 -1.50 -3.11 -8.09
CA LEU A 147 -1.96 -1.92 -8.80
C LEU A 147 -2.33 -2.24 -10.26
N ALA A 148 -1.51 -3.04 -10.96
CA ALA A 148 -1.78 -3.47 -12.33
C ALA A 148 -3.13 -4.22 -12.44
N ALA A 149 -3.47 -5.03 -11.44
CA ALA A 149 -4.77 -5.70 -11.38
C ALA A 149 -5.93 -4.69 -11.27
N LEU A 150 -5.81 -3.67 -10.40
CA LEU A 150 -6.86 -2.64 -10.28
C LEU A 150 -7.01 -1.82 -11.57
N GLU A 151 -5.91 -1.50 -12.24
CA GLU A 151 -5.92 -0.75 -13.49
C GLU A 151 -6.54 -1.54 -14.65
N ALA A 152 -6.31 -2.85 -14.68
CA ALA A 152 -6.95 -3.74 -15.64
C ALA A 152 -8.48 -3.81 -15.41
N ALA A 153 -8.93 -3.80 -14.15
CA ALA A 153 -10.34 -3.70 -13.82
C ALA A 153 -10.97 -2.41 -14.37
N GLU A 154 -10.27 -1.28 -14.17
CA GLU A 154 -10.71 0.02 -14.66
C GLU A 154 -10.72 0.07 -16.21
N GLY A 155 -9.73 -0.54 -16.86
CA GLY A 155 -9.67 -0.71 -18.33
C GLY A 155 -10.83 -1.50 -18.91
N GLU A 156 -11.41 -2.44 -18.15
CA GLU A 156 -12.65 -3.18 -18.50
C GLU A 156 -13.93 -2.37 -18.21
N GLY A 157 -13.81 -1.15 -17.64
CA GLY A 157 -14.93 -0.25 -17.34
C GLY A 157 -15.28 -0.17 -15.86
N GLY A 158 -14.66 -0.96 -15.00
CA GLY A 158 -14.73 -0.85 -13.54
C GLY A 158 -16.14 -0.87 -12.94
N ASP A 159 -16.31 -0.13 -11.86
CA ASP A 159 -17.59 0.04 -11.16
C ASP A 159 -18.58 0.83 -12.02
N ILE A 160 -19.77 0.27 -12.23
CA ILE A 160 -20.82 0.88 -13.08
C ILE A 160 -21.23 2.29 -12.59
N ARG A 161 -20.98 2.62 -11.34
CA ARG A 161 -21.28 3.94 -10.76
C ARG A 161 -20.16 4.97 -10.97
N GLY A 162 -18.97 4.53 -11.40
CA GLY A 162 -17.77 5.34 -11.56
C GLY A 162 -16.76 5.15 -10.44
N ARG A 163 -15.88 6.13 -10.27
CA ARG A 163 -14.69 6.11 -9.41
C ARG A 163 -14.90 6.95 -8.17
N GLN A 164 -14.30 6.60 -7.02
CA GLN A 164 -14.29 7.46 -5.85
C GLN A 164 -13.11 7.22 -4.92
N SER A 165 -12.85 5.97 -4.49
CA SER A 165 -11.79 5.67 -3.53
C SER A 165 -10.99 4.45 -3.94
N ALA A 166 -9.75 4.37 -3.45
CA ALA A 166 -8.89 3.20 -3.61
C ALA A 166 -7.99 3.03 -2.38
N ALA A 167 -7.53 1.82 -2.13
CA ALA A 167 -6.57 1.57 -1.06
C ALA A 167 -5.68 0.37 -1.38
N MET A 168 -4.50 0.35 -0.80
CA MET A 168 -3.57 -0.77 -0.82
C MET A 168 -2.96 -0.96 0.56
N LEU A 169 -3.03 -2.18 1.06
CA LEU A 169 -2.40 -2.62 2.29
C LEU A 169 -1.51 -3.82 1.98
N VAL A 170 -0.22 -3.71 2.23
CA VAL A 170 0.76 -4.81 2.10
C VAL A 170 1.53 -4.95 3.41
N VAL A 171 1.64 -6.18 3.88
CA VAL A 171 2.34 -6.52 5.11
C VAL A 171 3.48 -7.51 4.83
N PRO A 172 4.58 -7.48 5.60
CA PRO A 172 5.69 -8.40 5.43
C PRO A 172 5.31 -9.85 5.81
N ALA A 173 6.14 -10.81 5.39
CA ALA A 173 5.97 -12.23 5.69
C ALA A 173 6.04 -12.56 7.19
N SER A 174 6.62 -11.68 7.99
CA SER A 174 6.75 -11.79 9.45
C SER A 174 6.92 -10.40 10.05
N GLY A 175 6.71 -10.28 11.35
CA GLY A 175 6.84 -9.02 12.07
C GLY A 175 5.75 -8.83 13.10
N GLU A 176 5.77 -7.69 13.73
CA GLU A 176 4.74 -7.28 14.69
C GLU A 176 3.39 -7.06 14.00
N ALA A 177 2.31 -7.18 14.74
CA ALA A 177 0.95 -7.09 14.19
C ALA A 177 0.62 -5.75 13.51
N TRP A 178 1.37 -4.71 13.83
CA TRP A 178 1.24 -3.36 13.25
C TRP A 178 2.21 -3.08 12.09
N ALA A 179 3.12 -4.03 11.76
CA ALA A 179 4.09 -3.81 10.70
C ALA A 179 3.42 -3.82 9.32
N THR A 180 3.62 -2.76 8.57
CA THR A 180 3.17 -2.62 7.18
C THR A 180 4.37 -2.35 6.26
N SER A 181 4.29 -2.84 5.02
CA SER A 181 5.23 -2.47 3.96
C SER A 181 4.64 -1.37 3.07
N VAL A 182 3.30 -1.36 2.91
CA VAL A 182 2.53 -0.33 2.22
C VAL A 182 1.20 -0.20 2.96
N ASP A 183 0.80 1.01 3.30
CA ASP A 183 -0.53 1.35 3.80
C ASP A 183 -0.93 2.71 3.25
N VAL A 184 -1.55 2.70 2.08
CA VAL A 184 -1.92 3.92 1.36
C VAL A 184 -3.40 3.88 0.97
N GLY A 185 -4.08 5.01 1.12
CA GLY A 185 -5.49 5.15 0.83
C GLY A 185 -5.82 6.49 0.17
N VAL A 186 -6.79 6.43 -0.74
CA VAL A 186 -7.43 7.57 -1.39
C VAL A 186 -8.89 7.53 -1.03
N ASP A 187 -9.32 8.39 -0.12
CA ASP A 187 -10.66 8.36 0.45
C ASP A 187 -11.72 8.89 -0.52
N ASP A 188 -11.39 9.92 -1.29
CA ASP A 188 -12.30 10.57 -2.25
C ASP A 188 -11.51 11.32 -3.33
N HIS A 189 -11.55 10.83 -4.57
CA HIS A 189 -10.87 11.44 -5.72
C HIS A 189 -11.56 11.04 -7.02
N SER A 190 -11.52 11.90 -8.04
CA SER A 190 -12.08 11.59 -9.37
C SER A 190 -11.27 10.54 -10.13
N GLU A 191 -9.96 10.46 -9.88
CA GLU A 191 -9.03 9.49 -10.47
C GLU A 191 -8.23 8.79 -9.33
N PRO A 192 -8.89 7.90 -8.54
CA PRO A 192 -8.28 7.36 -7.33
C PRO A 192 -7.12 6.40 -7.59
N LEU A 193 -7.06 5.74 -8.75
CA LEU A 193 -5.93 4.86 -9.10
C LEU A 193 -4.68 5.64 -9.49
N ASP A 194 -4.84 6.78 -10.18
CA ASP A 194 -3.71 7.67 -10.50
C ASP A 194 -3.11 8.24 -9.21
N GLU A 195 -3.99 8.64 -8.26
CA GLU A 195 -3.56 9.13 -6.96
C GLU A 195 -2.94 8.01 -6.11
N LEU A 196 -3.51 6.80 -6.11
CA LEU A 196 -2.92 5.64 -5.43
C LEU A 196 -1.52 5.32 -5.96
N ARG A 197 -1.31 5.40 -7.28
CA ARG A 197 0.01 5.23 -7.92
C ARG A 197 1.00 6.30 -7.44
N ARG A 198 0.55 7.55 -7.38
CA ARG A 198 1.36 8.66 -6.88
C ARG A 198 1.76 8.45 -5.41
N LEU A 199 0.81 8.07 -4.57
CA LEU A 199 1.04 7.79 -3.15
C LEU A 199 1.96 6.59 -2.94
N LEU A 200 1.86 5.53 -3.75
CA LEU A 200 2.77 4.39 -3.71
C LEU A 200 4.21 4.80 -4.05
N GLY A 201 4.39 5.71 -5.02
CA GLY A 201 5.70 6.29 -5.33
C GLY A 201 6.27 7.11 -4.17
N LEU A 202 5.41 7.87 -3.50
CA LEU A 202 5.78 8.67 -2.33
C LEU A 202 6.15 7.78 -1.13
N GLU A 203 5.35 6.74 -0.85
CA GLU A 203 5.63 5.76 0.20
C GLU A 203 7.01 5.13 0.03
N ARG A 204 7.35 4.72 -1.21
CA ARG A 204 8.68 4.19 -1.53
C ARG A 204 9.82 5.19 -1.31
N ALA A 205 9.58 6.46 -1.63
CA ALA A 205 10.56 7.51 -1.38
C ALA A 205 10.83 7.66 0.12
N TYR A 206 9.78 7.66 0.94
CA TYR A 206 9.92 7.71 2.41
C TYR A 206 10.57 6.45 2.99
N ALA A 207 10.25 5.25 2.48
CA ALA A 207 10.90 4.02 2.90
C ALA A 207 12.42 4.03 2.63
N LEU A 208 12.85 4.56 1.47
CA LEU A 208 14.27 4.76 1.16
C LEU A 208 14.93 5.79 2.08
N ALA A 209 14.23 6.88 2.39
CA ALA A 209 14.74 7.91 3.30
C ALA A 209 14.91 7.36 4.72
N LEU A 210 13.95 6.61 5.24
CA LEU A 210 14.05 5.94 6.55
C LEU A 210 15.23 4.95 6.60
N ALA A 211 15.43 4.16 5.55
CA ALA A 211 16.58 3.26 5.47
C ALA A 211 17.92 4.03 5.43
N ALA A 212 17.94 5.21 4.80
CA ALA A 212 19.11 6.09 4.83
C ALA A 212 19.35 6.69 6.22
N ASP A 213 18.28 7.10 6.94
CA ASP A 213 18.36 7.60 8.31
C ASP A 213 18.94 6.55 9.27
N ASP A 214 18.56 5.28 9.13
CA ASP A 214 19.13 4.17 9.90
C ASP A 214 20.65 4.03 9.68
N LEU A 215 21.10 4.17 8.41
CA LEU A 215 22.52 4.14 8.07
C LEU A 215 23.27 5.36 8.64
N VAL A 216 22.68 6.54 8.58
CA VAL A 216 23.23 7.75 9.24
C VAL A 216 23.35 7.54 10.72
N GLY A 217 22.34 6.97 11.38
CA GLY A 217 22.36 6.60 12.79
C GLY A 217 23.46 5.59 13.15
N ALA A 218 23.81 4.70 12.20
CA ALA A 218 24.93 3.77 12.35
C ALA A 218 26.31 4.37 11.99
N GLY A 219 26.36 5.63 11.50
CA GLY A 219 27.57 6.31 11.05
C GLY A 219 28.03 5.95 9.64
N ASP A 220 27.22 5.22 8.88
CA ASP A 220 27.51 4.81 7.49
C ASP A 220 26.93 5.82 6.49
N PHE A 221 27.53 7.01 6.44
CA PHE A 221 27.10 8.11 5.57
C PHE A 221 27.24 7.76 4.09
N ASP A 222 28.27 7.02 3.69
CA ASP A 222 28.52 6.66 2.30
C ASP A 222 27.41 5.74 1.75
N ALA A 223 26.92 4.81 2.54
CA ALA A 223 25.80 3.95 2.15
C ALA A 223 24.44 4.68 2.18
N ALA A 224 24.27 5.71 3.01
CA ALA A 224 23.05 6.49 3.11
C ALA A 224 22.79 7.37 1.88
N VAL A 225 23.85 8.01 1.33
CA VAL A 225 23.74 8.98 0.22
C VAL A 225 22.95 8.45 -0.97
N PRO A 226 23.25 7.28 -1.58
CA PRO A 226 22.51 6.79 -2.72
C PRO A 226 21.03 6.51 -2.43
N LEU A 227 20.66 6.19 -1.19
CA LEU A 227 19.27 5.99 -0.80
C LEU A 227 18.52 7.33 -0.75
N TYR A 228 19.10 8.37 -0.16
CA TYR A 228 18.52 9.71 -0.19
C TYR A 228 18.38 10.26 -1.60
N GLU A 229 19.37 10.05 -2.47
CA GLU A 229 19.29 10.47 -3.87
C GLU A 229 18.15 9.80 -4.61
N ARG A 230 17.97 8.48 -4.39
CA ARG A 230 16.84 7.74 -4.96
C ARG A 230 15.51 8.20 -4.39
N ALA A 231 15.42 8.45 -3.08
CA ALA A 231 14.22 8.98 -2.45
C ALA A 231 13.82 10.33 -3.05
N ALA A 232 14.77 11.27 -3.17
CA ALA A 232 14.53 12.57 -3.78
C ALA A 232 14.17 12.49 -5.28
N ALA A 233 14.70 11.49 -6.00
CA ALA A 233 14.35 11.28 -7.41
C ALA A 233 12.92 10.74 -7.59
N LEU A 234 12.42 9.93 -6.65
CA LEU A 234 11.04 9.42 -6.67
C LEU A 234 10.01 10.50 -6.29
N ALA A 235 10.38 11.46 -5.46
CA ALA A 235 9.50 12.53 -5.00
C ALA A 235 10.19 13.90 -5.05
N PRO A 236 10.50 14.42 -6.26
CA PRO A 236 11.32 15.62 -6.43
C PRO A 236 10.65 16.90 -5.91
N GLU A 237 9.34 16.87 -5.70
CA GLU A 237 8.57 17.99 -5.15
C GLU A 237 8.43 17.94 -3.62
N SER A 238 8.93 16.89 -2.97
CA SER A 238 8.94 16.77 -1.52
C SER A 238 10.11 17.59 -0.95
N ASP A 239 9.81 18.80 -0.45
CA ASP A 239 10.77 19.66 0.23
C ASP A 239 11.37 18.98 1.48
N GLU A 240 10.60 18.13 2.16
CA GLU A 240 11.05 17.34 3.30
C GLU A 240 12.14 16.34 2.92
N LEU A 241 11.90 15.49 1.91
CA LEU A 241 12.89 14.50 1.45
C LEU A 241 14.15 15.16 0.93
N VAL A 242 14.02 16.30 0.22
CA VAL A 242 15.14 17.09 -0.24
C VAL A 242 15.93 17.68 0.94
N PHE A 243 15.25 18.17 1.97
CA PHE A 243 15.89 18.70 3.19
C PHE A 243 16.70 17.64 3.94
N TRP A 244 16.09 16.50 4.25
CA TRP A 244 16.76 15.42 4.99
C TRP A 244 17.88 14.78 4.16
N ALA A 245 17.70 14.63 2.85
CA ALA A 245 18.81 14.25 1.97
C ALA A 245 19.98 15.24 2.02
N GLY A 246 19.68 16.54 2.13
CA GLY A 246 20.70 17.57 2.32
C GLY A 246 21.45 17.46 3.64
N ILE A 247 20.74 17.16 4.74
CA ILE A 247 21.33 16.92 6.07
C ILE A 247 22.25 15.69 6.04
N GLY A 248 21.78 14.57 5.50
CA GLY A 248 22.56 13.33 5.41
C GLY A 248 23.81 13.49 4.54
N LEU A 249 23.67 14.11 3.36
CA LEU A 249 24.78 14.32 2.42
C LEU A 249 25.86 15.25 2.97
N ALA A 250 25.51 16.26 3.78
CA ALA A 250 26.43 17.28 4.29
C ALA A 250 27.59 16.71 5.11
N GLY A 251 27.47 15.46 5.63
CA GLY A 251 28.54 14.77 6.35
C GLY A 251 29.72 14.35 5.46
N SER A 252 29.46 14.04 4.18
CA SER A 252 30.46 13.60 3.19
C SER A 252 30.67 14.63 2.07
N ASP A 253 29.62 15.36 1.67
CA ASP A 253 29.62 16.43 0.67
C ASP A 253 28.86 17.66 1.20
N LEU A 254 29.57 18.57 1.83
CA LEU A 254 28.99 19.79 2.41
C LEU A 254 28.36 20.68 1.34
N GLU A 255 28.98 20.80 0.18
CA GLU A 255 28.46 21.68 -0.91
C GLU A 255 27.15 21.13 -1.47
N GLY A 256 27.10 19.84 -1.78
CA GLY A 256 25.89 19.14 -2.23
C GLY A 256 24.77 19.19 -1.19
N GLY A 257 25.09 18.95 0.08
CA GLY A 257 24.14 19.05 1.18
C GLY A 257 23.53 20.44 1.33
N VAL A 258 24.36 21.48 1.31
CA VAL A 258 23.91 22.88 1.36
C VAL A 258 23.04 23.24 0.17
N ALA A 259 23.36 22.74 -1.04
CA ALA A 259 22.55 22.98 -2.23
C ALA A 259 21.13 22.41 -2.09
N LYS A 260 21.00 21.18 -1.59
CA LYS A 260 19.68 20.54 -1.32
C LYS A 260 18.89 21.30 -0.25
N ILE A 261 19.54 21.72 0.83
CA ILE A 261 18.87 22.50 1.89
C ILE A 261 18.39 23.86 1.37
N ARG A 262 19.16 24.51 0.49
CA ARG A 262 18.70 25.72 -0.21
C ARG A 262 17.50 25.45 -1.12
N GLN A 263 17.50 24.32 -1.84
CA GLN A 263 16.38 23.90 -2.67
C GLN A 263 15.10 23.71 -1.80
N ALA A 264 15.18 22.97 -0.73
CA ALA A 264 14.07 22.77 0.21
C ALA A 264 13.58 24.11 0.80
N ALA A 265 14.51 24.96 1.22
CA ALA A 265 14.19 26.29 1.75
C ALA A 265 13.57 27.23 0.71
N GLY A 266 13.86 27.02 -0.58
CA GLY A 266 13.21 27.75 -1.68
C GLY A 266 11.73 27.39 -1.85
N ILE A 267 11.35 26.16 -1.48
CA ILE A 267 9.94 25.72 -1.45
C ILE A 267 9.27 26.18 -0.14
N ASN A 268 9.91 25.90 1.00
CA ASN A 268 9.42 26.24 2.32
C ASN A 268 10.55 26.81 3.19
N PRO A 269 10.61 28.14 3.41
CA PRO A 269 11.68 28.78 4.19
C PRO A 269 11.75 28.33 5.66
N ASN A 270 10.72 27.68 6.19
CA ASN A 270 10.70 27.18 7.56
C ASN A 270 11.73 26.03 7.78
N TRP A 271 12.21 25.41 6.73
CA TRP A 271 13.30 24.42 6.83
C TRP A 271 14.58 25.02 7.42
N LEU A 272 14.85 26.30 7.17
CA LEU A 272 15.99 26.99 7.80
C LEU A 272 15.76 27.21 9.30
N ILE A 273 14.52 27.43 9.74
CA ILE A 273 14.18 27.52 11.16
C ILE A 273 14.35 26.14 11.82
N LEU A 274 13.94 25.07 11.15
CA LEU A 274 14.16 23.72 11.65
C LEU A 274 15.66 23.41 11.77
N LEU A 275 16.46 23.73 10.75
CA LEU A 275 17.92 23.56 10.76
C LEU A 275 18.58 24.20 12.00
N ASP A 276 18.13 25.40 12.40
CA ASP A 276 18.66 26.09 13.59
C ASP A 276 18.30 25.37 14.91
N ARG A 277 17.27 24.52 14.89
CA ARG A 277 16.80 23.76 16.07
C ARG A 277 17.36 22.34 16.16
N LEU A 278 17.96 21.83 15.07
CA LEU A 278 18.51 20.49 15.07
C LEU A 278 19.76 20.40 15.96
N SER A 279 19.74 19.40 16.83
CA SER A 279 20.92 19.03 17.63
C SER A 279 21.98 18.32 16.75
N PRO A 280 23.23 18.21 17.21
CA PRO A 280 24.27 17.45 16.51
C PRO A 280 23.93 15.96 16.31
N GLU A 281 23.02 15.40 17.10
CA GLU A 281 22.54 14.02 16.92
C GLU A 281 21.71 13.86 15.64
N PHE A 282 20.85 14.85 15.33
CA PHE A 282 20.03 14.85 14.12
C PHE A 282 20.72 15.44 12.89
N ALA A 283 21.72 16.30 13.10
CA ALA A 283 22.47 16.96 12.04
C ALA A 283 23.95 17.10 12.45
N PRO A 284 24.76 16.03 12.31
CA PRO A 284 26.18 16.08 12.72
C PRO A 284 26.96 17.21 12.06
N ALA A 285 26.74 17.46 10.75
CA ALA A 285 27.35 18.57 10.01
C ALA A 285 26.52 19.89 10.09
N GLY A 286 25.53 19.97 10.97
CA GLY A 286 24.60 21.11 11.02
C GLY A 286 25.27 22.46 11.29
N ALA A 287 26.37 22.50 12.07
CA ALA A 287 27.11 23.70 12.33
C ALA A 287 27.85 24.23 11.08
N GLU A 288 28.42 23.32 10.29
CA GLU A 288 29.09 23.60 9.01
C GLU A 288 28.07 24.10 7.97
N VAL A 289 26.94 23.44 7.90
CA VAL A 289 25.80 23.82 7.02
C VAL A 289 25.30 25.23 7.35
N ARG A 290 25.03 25.54 8.62
CA ARG A 290 24.61 26.87 9.05
C ARG A 290 25.62 27.93 8.63
N ARG A 291 26.92 27.70 8.90
CA ARG A 291 27.99 28.63 8.49
C ARG A 291 28.01 28.85 6.97
N ALA A 292 27.88 27.79 6.19
CA ALA A 292 27.86 27.87 4.71
C ALA A 292 26.61 28.58 4.17
N LEU A 293 25.52 28.61 4.94
CA LEU A 293 24.29 29.35 4.64
C LEU A 293 24.33 30.80 5.16
N GLY A 294 25.39 31.22 5.87
CA GLY A 294 25.52 32.55 6.48
C GLY A 294 24.65 32.74 7.74
N ARG A 295 24.42 31.67 8.49
CA ARG A 295 23.57 31.62 9.69
C ARG A 295 24.41 31.36 10.95
#